data_6742cafd836b2d3869b7e4b87336637f
#
_entry.id   6742cafd836b2d3869b7e4b87336637f
#
_cell.length_a   1.000
_cell.length_b   1.000
_cell.length_c   1.000
_cell.angle_alpha   90.00
_cell.angle_beta   90.00
_cell.angle_gamma   90.00
#
_symmetry.space_group_name_H-M   'P 1'
#
loop_
_entity.id
_entity.type
_entity.pdbx_description
1 polymer ?
#
loop_
_entity_poly.entity_id
_entity_poly.type
_entity_poly.pdbx_seq_one_letter_code
_entity_poly.pdbx_strand_id
1 'polypeptide(L)'
;INYAKKLLADPKARPQAFWINTSGNDMVKRFVDKAEDKTTQQEIERLIDGEAITKAVQLELTYDEVDRSIDNLWSVLFTTGYLTFTGVTEDGRYKLVIPNREVREVFVRQIHEWFKERVASDAKPMRALHQAFLKGDAEGVAAGLTAIMGKMISVLDTKARDAQKENFYHGLLLGLLRSEPTWLILSNAESGEGFSDILIEPEDPDAGI
;
A
#
# COMPACT_ATOMS: atom_id res chain seq x y z
N ILE A 1 -18.93 7.46 15.73
CA ILE A 1 -19.25 7.25 17.16
C ILE A 1 -17.98 6.97 17.96
N ASN A 2 -17.14 6.00 17.58
CA ASN A 2 -15.94 5.63 18.33
C ASN A 2 -14.91 6.78 18.44
N TYR A 3 -14.70 7.54 17.36
CA TYR A 3 -13.81 8.70 17.37
C TYR A 3 -14.37 9.82 18.28
N ALA A 4 -15.68 10.09 18.23
CA ALA A 4 -16.29 11.07 19.11
C ALA A 4 -16.18 10.68 20.60
N LYS A 5 -16.35 9.41 20.95
CA LYS A 5 -16.11 8.92 22.32
C LYS A 5 -14.65 9.11 22.75
N LYS A 6 -13.69 8.89 21.84
CA LYS A 6 -12.27 9.08 22.12
C LYS A 6 -11.92 10.57 22.32
N LEU A 7 -12.49 11.48 21.50
CA LEU A 7 -12.32 12.92 21.65
C LEU A 7 -12.91 13.45 22.95
N LEU A 8 -14.00 12.86 23.44
CA LEU A 8 -14.59 13.23 24.75
C LEU A 8 -13.69 12.80 25.91
N ALA A 9 -12.96 11.68 25.76
CA ALA A 9 -12.02 11.20 26.77
C ALA A 9 -10.63 11.91 26.69
N ASP A 10 -10.20 12.25 25.48
CA ASP A 10 -8.94 12.95 25.20
C ASP A 10 -9.14 13.94 24.04
N PRO A 11 -9.30 15.25 24.35
CA PRO A 11 -9.48 16.30 23.35
C PRO A 11 -8.34 16.45 22.34
N LYS A 12 -7.15 15.91 22.65
CA LYS A 12 -5.99 15.91 21.77
C LYS A 12 -5.86 14.62 20.95
N ALA A 13 -6.80 13.70 21.07
CA ALA A 13 -6.77 12.44 20.34
C ALA A 13 -6.70 12.68 18.83
N ARG A 14 -5.70 12.06 18.18
CA ARG A 14 -5.58 12.12 16.72
C ARG A 14 -6.65 11.26 16.05
N PRO A 15 -7.14 11.65 14.86
CA PRO A 15 -7.99 10.80 14.05
C PRO A 15 -7.37 9.43 13.86
N GLN A 16 -8.16 8.38 14.04
CA GLN A 16 -7.77 6.99 13.83
C GLN A 16 -8.79 6.32 12.92
N ALA A 17 -8.30 5.40 12.09
CA ALA A 17 -9.14 4.60 11.22
C ALA A 17 -9.84 3.50 12.04
N PHE A 18 -11.07 3.75 12.45
CA PHE A 18 -11.89 2.78 13.21
C PHE A 18 -12.55 1.71 12.33
N TRP A 19 -12.58 1.94 11.03
CA TRP A 19 -13.17 1.02 10.03
C TRP A 19 -12.27 -0.18 9.72
N ILE A 20 -10.99 -0.04 9.92
CA ILE A 20 -9.97 -1.04 9.53
C ILE A 20 -10.18 -2.39 10.23
N ASN A 21 -10.86 -2.41 11.39
CA ASN A 21 -11.01 -3.64 12.21
C ASN A 21 -12.48 -4.07 12.40
N THR A 22 -13.46 -3.45 11.74
CA THR A 22 -14.89 -3.70 12.01
C THR A 22 -15.57 -4.62 11.01
N SER A 23 -15.07 -4.73 9.81
CA SER A 23 -15.42 -5.76 8.83
C SER A 23 -14.13 -6.14 8.11
N GLY A 24 -13.90 -7.41 7.85
CA GLY A 24 -12.75 -7.81 7.07
C GLY A 24 -12.72 -6.98 5.80
N ASN A 25 -11.62 -6.25 5.58
CA ASN A 25 -11.43 -5.45 4.35
C ASN A 25 -11.20 -6.37 3.13
N ASP A 26 -11.81 -7.56 3.19
CA ASP A 26 -11.66 -8.64 2.20
C ASP A 26 -12.00 -8.17 0.79
N MET A 27 -12.96 -7.25 0.65
CA MET A 27 -13.33 -6.74 -0.67
C MET A 27 -12.23 -5.90 -1.29
N VAL A 28 -11.59 -5.01 -0.51
CA VAL A 28 -10.44 -4.22 -1.00
C VAL A 28 -9.25 -5.13 -1.24
N LYS A 29 -9.00 -6.11 -0.35
CA LYS A 29 -7.95 -7.12 -0.56
C LYS A 29 -8.18 -7.89 -1.86
N ARG A 30 -9.35 -8.48 -2.04
CA ARG A 30 -9.75 -9.21 -3.26
C ARG A 30 -9.58 -8.37 -4.53
N PHE A 31 -9.94 -7.08 -4.44
CA PHE A 31 -9.78 -6.15 -5.54
C PHE A 31 -8.30 -5.91 -5.87
N VAL A 32 -7.47 -5.64 -4.85
CA VAL A 32 -6.03 -5.43 -5.03
C VAL A 32 -5.35 -6.70 -5.56
N ASP A 33 -5.71 -7.88 -5.06
CA ASP A 33 -5.19 -9.17 -5.53
C ASP A 33 -5.48 -9.43 -7.02
N LYS A 34 -6.63 -8.95 -7.51
CA LYS A 34 -7.04 -9.10 -8.93
C LYS A 34 -6.60 -7.95 -9.84
N ALA A 35 -6.05 -6.88 -9.29
CA ALA A 35 -5.56 -5.72 -10.04
C ALA A 35 -4.19 -6.01 -10.72
N GLU A 36 -4.14 -7.03 -11.57
CA GLU A 36 -2.91 -7.45 -12.25
C GLU A 36 -2.57 -6.60 -13.48
N ASP A 37 -3.57 -5.99 -14.10
CA ASP A 37 -3.39 -5.17 -15.29
C ASP A 37 -2.97 -3.73 -14.94
N LYS A 38 -2.14 -3.15 -15.80
CA LYS A 38 -1.59 -1.79 -15.59
C LYS A 38 -2.67 -0.71 -15.54
N THR A 39 -3.77 -0.88 -16.25
CA THR A 39 -4.86 0.10 -16.30
C THR A 39 -5.55 0.19 -14.94
N THR A 40 -5.90 -0.96 -14.37
CA THR A 40 -6.50 -1.03 -13.03
C THR A 40 -5.56 -0.49 -11.96
N GLN A 41 -4.27 -0.80 -12.05
CA GLN A 41 -3.26 -0.26 -11.15
C GLN A 41 -3.21 1.28 -11.21
N GLN A 42 -3.14 1.88 -12.40
CA GLN A 42 -3.17 3.33 -12.59
C GLN A 42 -4.47 3.98 -12.08
N GLU A 43 -5.60 3.29 -12.22
CA GLU A 43 -6.88 3.77 -11.69
C GLU A 43 -6.89 3.77 -10.15
N ILE A 44 -6.30 2.76 -9.51
CA ILE A 44 -6.11 2.74 -8.06
C ILE A 44 -5.23 3.90 -7.60
N GLU A 45 -4.12 4.16 -8.31
CA GLU A 45 -3.23 5.30 -8.05
C GLU A 45 -4.00 6.62 -8.07
N ARG A 46 -4.73 6.86 -9.14
CA ARG A 46 -5.54 8.08 -9.31
C ARG A 46 -6.54 8.25 -8.17
N LEU A 47 -7.21 7.18 -7.76
CA LEU A 47 -8.14 7.23 -6.62
C LEU A 47 -7.43 7.56 -5.30
N ILE A 48 -6.26 6.99 -5.05
CA ILE A 48 -5.45 7.27 -3.85
C ILE A 48 -4.98 8.73 -3.86
N ASP A 49 -4.71 9.30 -5.03
CA ASP A 49 -4.36 10.72 -5.18
C ASP A 49 -5.55 11.67 -5.04
N GLY A 50 -6.76 11.11 -4.92
CA GLY A 50 -7.99 11.89 -4.83
C GLY A 50 -8.58 12.27 -6.17
N GLU A 51 -8.07 11.70 -7.27
CA GLU A 51 -8.64 11.89 -8.60
C GLU A 51 -9.85 10.97 -8.81
N ALA A 52 -10.77 11.39 -9.68
CA ALA A 52 -11.89 10.56 -10.09
C ALA A 52 -11.50 9.62 -11.24
N ILE A 53 -12.03 8.39 -11.19
CA ILE A 53 -12.03 7.46 -12.31
C ILE A 53 -13.45 7.30 -12.87
N THR A 54 -13.59 6.92 -14.13
CA THR A 54 -14.91 6.75 -14.75
C THR A 54 -15.19 5.27 -15.01
N LYS A 55 -16.24 4.72 -14.38
CA LYS A 55 -16.62 3.32 -14.48
C LYS A 55 -18.11 3.13 -14.75
N ALA A 56 -18.44 2.09 -15.51
CA ALA A 56 -19.78 1.54 -15.50
C ALA A 56 -20.00 0.80 -14.18
N VAL A 57 -21.10 1.09 -13.50
CA VAL A 57 -21.46 0.47 -12.22
C VAL A 57 -22.71 -0.36 -12.38
N GLN A 58 -22.64 -1.62 -11.98
CA GLN A 58 -23.80 -2.51 -11.88
C GLN A 58 -24.27 -2.51 -10.42
N LEU A 59 -25.48 -2.03 -10.19
CA LEU A 59 -26.05 -1.92 -8.83
C LEU A 59 -26.63 -3.25 -8.34
N GLU A 60 -26.98 -4.14 -9.25
CA GLU A 60 -27.61 -5.44 -8.97
C GLU A 60 -26.64 -6.58 -9.36
N LEU A 61 -25.67 -6.83 -8.50
CA LEU A 61 -24.74 -7.97 -8.64
C LEU A 61 -25.12 -9.06 -7.64
N THR A 62 -25.21 -10.28 -8.14
CA THR A 62 -25.31 -11.46 -7.28
C THR A 62 -23.95 -11.86 -6.70
N TYR A 63 -23.96 -12.59 -5.59
CA TYR A 63 -22.71 -13.01 -4.90
C TYR A 63 -21.76 -13.78 -5.84
N ASP A 64 -22.30 -14.59 -6.73
CA ASP A 64 -21.52 -15.40 -7.68
C ASP A 64 -20.92 -14.59 -8.83
N GLU A 65 -21.37 -13.36 -9.03
CA GLU A 65 -20.88 -12.48 -10.10
C GLU A 65 -19.75 -11.56 -9.64
N VAL A 66 -19.63 -11.33 -8.35
CA VAL A 66 -18.65 -10.40 -7.77
C VAL A 66 -17.24 -10.66 -8.28
N ASP A 67 -16.82 -11.92 -8.32
CA ASP A 67 -15.46 -12.32 -8.66
C ASP A 67 -15.23 -12.59 -10.14
N ARG A 68 -16.24 -12.43 -11.01
CA ARG A 68 -16.14 -12.76 -12.44
C ARG A 68 -15.33 -11.76 -13.25
N SER A 69 -15.30 -10.49 -12.82
CA SER A 69 -14.54 -9.45 -13.49
C SER A 69 -14.05 -8.36 -12.52
N ILE A 70 -13.05 -7.61 -12.95
CA ILE A 70 -12.59 -6.43 -12.21
C ILE A 70 -13.66 -5.33 -12.18
N ASP A 71 -14.49 -5.21 -13.23
CA ASP A 71 -15.57 -4.23 -13.29
C ASP A 71 -16.66 -4.52 -12.26
N ASN A 72 -16.93 -5.80 -11.98
CA ASN A 72 -17.86 -6.20 -10.93
C ASN A 72 -17.31 -5.82 -9.55
N LEU A 73 -16.00 -5.95 -9.33
CA LEU A 73 -15.37 -5.52 -8.07
C LEU A 73 -15.42 -4.01 -7.90
N TRP A 74 -15.25 -3.20 -8.96
CA TRP A 74 -15.50 -1.76 -8.91
C TRP A 74 -16.92 -1.44 -8.45
N SER A 75 -17.90 -2.16 -8.99
CA SER A 75 -19.32 -2.02 -8.63
C SER A 75 -19.57 -2.36 -7.16
N VAL A 76 -18.93 -3.43 -6.65
CA VAL A 76 -19.03 -3.83 -5.25
C VAL A 76 -18.36 -2.83 -4.31
N LEU A 77 -17.19 -2.31 -4.65
CA LEU A 77 -16.54 -1.26 -3.87
C LEU A 77 -17.40 0.00 -3.77
N PHE A 78 -18.15 0.32 -4.83
CA PHE A 78 -19.10 1.43 -4.82
C PHE A 78 -20.32 1.12 -3.94
N THR A 79 -20.98 -0.01 -4.15
CA THR A 79 -22.21 -0.37 -3.40
C THR A 79 -21.96 -0.63 -1.91
N THR A 80 -20.75 -1.04 -1.54
CA THR A 80 -20.34 -1.25 -0.14
C THR A 80 -19.76 0.01 0.52
N GLY A 81 -19.66 1.13 -0.21
CA GLY A 81 -19.24 2.41 0.34
C GLY A 81 -17.71 2.62 0.43
N TYR A 82 -16.90 1.73 -0.13
CA TYR A 82 -15.46 1.99 -0.31
C TYR A 82 -15.18 3.04 -1.39
N LEU A 83 -16.09 3.19 -2.34
CA LEU A 83 -16.09 4.28 -3.31
C LEU A 83 -17.41 5.07 -3.22
N THR A 84 -17.36 6.32 -3.62
CA THR A 84 -18.52 7.16 -3.84
C THR A 84 -18.41 7.82 -5.22
N PHE A 85 -19.38 8.61 -5.62
CA PHE A 85 -19.32 9.30 -6.91
C PHE A 85 -19.44 10.81 -6.74
N THR A 86 -18.82 11.54 -7.66
CA THR A 86 -18.89 13.00 -7.76
C THR A 86 -19.76 13.48 -8.91
N GLY A 87 -20.18 12.57 -9.78
CA GLY A 87 -21.04 12.86 -10.93
C GLY A 87 -21.21 11.64 -11.83
N VAL A 88 -22.07 11.79 -12.81
CA VAL A 88 -22.33 10.78 -13.86
C VAL A 88 -22.03 11.43 -15.22
N THR A 89 -21.43 10.69 -16.12
CA THR A 89 -21.15 11.13 -17.49
C THR A 89 -22.41 11.06 -18.36
N GLU A 90 -22.40 11.69 -19.54
CA GLU A 90 -23.53 11.66 -20.47
C GLU A 90 -23.90 10.25 -20.93
N ASP A 91 -22.92 9.34 -20.98
CA ASP A 91 -23.09 7.92 -21.31
C ASP A 91 -23.43 7.04 -20.10
N GLY A 92 -23.79 7.63 -18.95
CA GLY A 92 -24.29 6.94 -17.75
C GLY A 92 -23.23 6.31 -16.89
N ARG A 93 -21.93 6.58 -17.10
CA ARG A 93 -20.85 6.08 -16.26
C ARG A 93 -20.64 6.97 -15.04
N TYR A 94 -20.24 6.38 -13.92
CA TYR A 94 -20.00 7.05 -12.65
C TYR A 94 -18.57 7.56 -12.55
N LYS A 95 -18.39 8.81 -12.11
CA LYS A 95 -17.10 9.36 -11.70
C LYS A 95 -16.86 9.00 -10.24
N LEU A 96 -16.15 7.90 -10.03
CA LEU A 96 -15.88 7.32 -8.71
C LEU A 96 -14.67 7.98 -8.05
N VAL A 97 -14.77 8.16 -6.72
CA VAL A 97 -13.70 8.67 -5.85
C VAL A 97 -13.69 7.91 -4.52
N ILE A 98 -12.58 7.93 -3.82
CA ILE A 98 -12.52 7.48 -2.42
C ILE A 98 -13.20 8.52 -1.53
N PRO A 99 -14.18 8.13 -0.67
CA PRO A 99 -15.06 9.07 0.03
C PRO A 99 -14.36 9.90 1.11
N ASN A 100 -13.32 9.37 1.73
CA ASN A 100 -12.64 10.03 2.84
C ASN A 100 -11.25 9.43 3.11
N ARG A 101 -10.50 10.07 4.02
CA ARG A 101 -9.14 9.67 4.39
C ARG A 101 -9.10 8.27 5.03
N GLU A 102 -10.08 7.91 5.83
CA GLU A 102 -10.12 6.60 6.51
C GLU A 102 -10.17 5.45 5.50
N VAL A 103 -11.05 5.55 4.51
CA VAL A 103 -11.14 4.56 3.42
C VAL A 103 -9.87 4.56 2.57
N ARG A 104 -9.27 5.73 2.31
CA ARG A 104 -7.99 5.83 1.62
C ARG A 104 -6.88 5.04 2.36
N GLU A 105 -6.82 5.15 3.67
CA GLU A 105 -5.86 4.39 4.49
C GLU A 105 -6.08 2.87 4.41
N VAL A 106 -7.35 2.42 4.22
CA VAL A 106 -7.66 1.00 3.95
C VAL A 106 -7.03 0.54 2.64
N PHE A 107 -7.21 1.30 1.53
CA PHE A 107 -6.60 0.96 0.25
C PHE A 107 -5.07 0.89 0.34
N VAL A 108 -4.45 1.92 0.89
CA VAL A 108 -2.98 1.99 1.06
C VAL A 108 -2.46 0.80 1.88
N ARG A 109 -3.15 0.43 2.96
CA ARG A 109 -2.76 -0.72 3.79
C ARG A 109 -2.88 -2.04 3.02
N GLN A 110 -3.98 -2.28 2.31
CA GLN A 110 -4.17 -3.52 1.56
C GLN A 110 -3.14 -3.67 0.44
N ILE A 111 -2.79 -2.57 -0.23
CA ILE A 111 -1.70 -2.55 -1.21
C ILE A 111 -0.36 -2.89 -0.55
N HIS A 112 -0.08 -2.36 0.63
CA HIS A 112 1.13 -2.70 1.39
C HIS A 112 1.18 -4.19 1.78
N GLU A 113 0.06 -4.75 2.23
CA GLU A 113 -0.02 -6.18 2.62
C GLU A 113 0.15 -7.08 1.39
N TRP A 114 -0.54 -6.78 0.30
CA TRP A 114 -0.37 -7.47 -0.98
C TRP A 114 1.08 -7.41 -1.47
N PHE A 115 1.71 -6.25 -1.33
CA PHE A 115 3.12 -6.07 -1.65
C PHE A 115 4.02 -6.99 -0.85
N LYS A 116 3.87 -7.02 0.48
CA LYS A 116 4.66 -7.89 1.35
C LYS A 116 4.50 -9.36 0.97
N GLU A 117 3.28 -9.80 0.71
CA GLU A 117 2.98 -11.18 0.29
C GLU A 117 3.66 -11.51 -1.05
N ARG A 118 3.60 -10.59 -2.04
CA ARG A 118 4.21 -10.75 -3.36
C ARG A 118 5.74 -10.79 -3.30
N VAL A 119 6.33 -9.89 -2.54
CA VAL A 119 7.80 -9.84 -2.34
C VAL A 119 8.29 -11.04 -1.57
N ALA A 120 7.59 -11.45 -0.51
CA ALA A 120 7.94 -12.63 0.26
C ALA A 120 7.83 -13.93 -0.58
N SER A 121 6.94 -13.98 -1.59
CA SER A 121 6.79 -15.12 -2.48
C SER A 121 7.91 -15.24 -3.52
N ASP A 122 8.59 -14.14 -3.87
CA ASP A 122 9.69 -14.12 -4.86
C ASP A 122 11.06 -14.10 -4.15
N ALA A 123 11.44 -15.24 -3.60
CA ALA A 123 12.64 -15.37 -2.78
C ALA A 123 13.98 -15.11 -3.52
N LYS A 124 14.00 -15.12 -4.87
CA LYS A 124 15.25 -14.92 -5.64
C LYS A 124 15.70 -13.46 -5.67
N PRO A 125 14.86 -12.47 -6.09
CA PRO A 125 15.21 -11.05 -6.04
C PRO A 125 15.54 -10.57 -4.64
N MET A 126 14.81 -11.07 -3.63
CA MET A 126 15.07 -10.71 -2.24
C MET A 126 16.45 -11.19 -1.76
N ARG A 127 16.79 -12.46 -2.02
CA ARG A 127 18.13 -12.97 -1.69
C ARG A 127 19.25 -12.22 -2.41
N ALA A 128 19.06 -11.88 -3.68
CA ALA A 128 20.02 -11.09 -4.42
C ALA A 128 20.20 -9.70 -3.80
N LEU A 129 19.12 -9.03 -3.42
CA LEU A 129 19.14 -7.75 -2.72
C LEU A 129 19.89 -7.84 -1.38
N HIS A 130 19.56 -8.83 -0.54
CA HIS A 130 20.23 -9.05 0.76
C HIS A 130 21.72 -9.31 0.58
N GLN A 131 22.11 -10.12 -0.41
CA GLN A 131 23.53 -10.38 -0.72
C GLN A 131 24.27 -9.11 -1.20
N ALA A 132 23.60 -8.23 -1.94
CA ALA A 132 24.17 -6.96 -2.36
C ALA A 132 24.43 -6.05 -1.16
N PHE A 133 23.49 -5.98 -0.20
CA PHE A 133 23.70 -5.27 1.07
C PHE A 133 24.91 -5.81 1.84
N LEU A 134 24.99 -7.14 2.07
CA LEU A 134 26.07 -7.79 2.81
C LEU A 134 27.45 -7.56 2.16
N LYS A 135 27.51 -7.35 0.85
CA LYS A 135 28.76 -7.10 0.12
C LYS A 135 29.10 -5.62 -0.02
N GLY A 136 28.25 -4.72 0.47
CA GLY A 136 28.40 -3.29 0.19
C GLY A 136 28.30 -2.94 -1.30
N ASP A 137 27.64 -3.80 -2.10
CA ASP A 137 27.46 -3.62 -3.54
C ASP A 137 26.31 -2.63 -3.80
N ALA A 138 26.64 -1.34 -3.85
CA ALA A 138 25.66 -0.27 -4.06
C ALA A 138 24.93 -0.39 -5.42
N GLU A 139 25.61 -0.86 -6.47
CA GLU A 139 24.99 -1.05 -7.79
C GLU A 139 24.00 -2.22 -7.75
N GLY A 140 24.37 -3.32 -7.10
CA GLY A 140 23.48 -4.47 -6.88
C GLY A 140 22.28 -4.11 -6.03
N VAL A 141 22.43 -3.30 -4.99
CA VAL A 141 21.33 -2.78 -4.17
C VAL A 141 20.41 -1.91 -5.02
N ALA A 142 20.94 -0.95 -5.78
CA ALA A 142 20.14 -0.09 -6.64
C ALA A 142 19.39 -0.88 -7.71
N ALA A 143 20.05 -1.84 -8.37
CA ALA A 143 19.44 -2.72 -9.37
C ALA A 143 18.33 -3.61 -8.75
N GLY A 144 18.59 -4.21 -7.58
CA GLY A 144 17.65 -5.05 -6.87
C GLY A 144 16.41 -4.28 -6.42
N LEU A 145 16.59 -3.11 -5.81
CA LEU A 145 15.50 -2.22 -5.45
C LEU A 145 14.70 -1.79 -6.68
N THR A 146 15.38 -1.35 -7.75
CA THR A 146 14.71 -0.94 -8.99
C THR A 146 13.89 -2.07 -9.59
N ALA A 147 14.41 -3.30 -9.60
CA ALA A 147 13.70 -4.46 -10.13
C ALA A 147 12.47 -4.83 -9.28
N ILE A 148 12.59 -4.77 -7.96
CA ILE A 148 11.48 -5.01 -7.03
C ILE A 148 10.45 -3.88 -7.14
N MET A 149 10.91 -2.65 -7.14
CA MET A 149 10.09 -1.46 -7.23
C MET A 149 9.44 -1.29 -8.60
N GLY A 150 10.14 -1.56 -9.69
CA GLY A 150 9.63 -1.45 -11.06
C GLY A 150 8.46 -2.40 -11.36
N LYS A 151 8.34 -3.51 -10.63
CA LYS A 151 7.16 -4.39 -10.69
C LYS A 151 5.95 -3.82 -9.94
N MET A 152 6.10 -2.75 -9.18
CA MET A 152 5.18 -2.34 -8.13
C MET A 152 4.86 -0.84 -8.07
N ILE A 153 5.78 0.01 -8.50
CA ILE A 153 5.69 1.46 -8.32
C ILE A 153 4.76 2.14 -9.29
N SER A 154 4.31 1.47 -10.34
CA SER A 154 3.24 2.10 -11.10
C SER A 154 2.02 2.43 -10.21
N VAL A 155 1.83 1.74 -9.09
CA VAL A 155 0.72 1.98 -8.14
C VAL A 155 1.00 3.06 -7.09
N LEU A 156 2.23 3.52 -6.92
CA LEU A 156 2.60 4.32 -5.76
C LEU A 156 3.46 5.56 -6.07
N ASP A 157 3.81 5.78 -7.33
CA ASP A 157 4.49 7.00 -7.78
C ASP A 157 3.49 8.15 -7.94
N THR A 158 2.77 8.40 -6.85
CA THR A 158 1.70 9.37 -6.81
C THR A 158 2.25 10.77 -6.56
N LYS A 159 1.51 11.79 -7.01
CA LYS A 159 1.73 13.21 -6.71
C LYS A 159 1.57 13.56 -5.22
N ALA A 160 1.72 12.58 -4.32
CA ALA A 160 1.70 12.80 -2.88
C ALA A 160 2.81 13.79 -2.46
N ARG A 161 2.55 14.56 -1.41
CA ARG A 161 3.55 15.47 -0.85
C ARG A 161 4.80 14.70 -0.47
N ASP A 162 5.98 15.27 -0.69
CA ASP A 162 7.28 14.61 -0.53
C ASP A 162 7.43 13.87 0.80
N ALA A 163 6.99 14.45 1.91
CA ALA A 163 6.98 13.79 3.23
C ALA A 163 6.11 12.52 3.30
N GLN A 164 5.06 12.40 2.48
CA GLN A 164 4.23 11.17 2.43
C GLN A 164 4.89 10.10 1.57
N LYS A 165 5.59 10.50 0.53
CA LYS A 165 6.42 9.60 -0.31
C LYS A 165 7.57 9.03 0.52
N GLU A 166 8.29 9.88 1.25
CA GLU A 166 9.40 9.50 2.10
C GLU A 166 8.97 8.45 3.14
N ASN A 167 7.91 8.72 3.89
CA ASN A 167 7.35 7.77 4.87
C ASN A 167 6.92 6.44 4.21
N PHE A 168 6.41 6.50 2.99
CA PHE A 168 6.04 5.31 2.24
C PHE A 168 7.27 4.49 1.87
N TYR A 169 8.27 5.10 1.22
CA TYR A 169 9.49 4.41 0.81
C TYR A 169 10.29 3.88 2.00
N HIS A 170 10.33 4.65 3.09
CA HIS A 170 10.92 4.22 4.35
C HIS A 170 10.24 2.95 4.89
N GLY A 171 8.91 2.96 4.99
CA GLY A 171 8.13 1.80 5.45
C GLY A 171 8.26 0.57 4.53
N LEU A 172 8.34 0.80 3.22
CA LEU A 172 8.57 -0.22 2.22
C LEU A 172 9.95 -0.87 2.40
N LEU A 173 11.00 -0.06 2.48
CA LEU A 173 12.36 -0.54 2.66
C LEU A 173 12.53 -1.31 3.96
N LEU A 174 11.95 -0.82 5.06
CA LEU A 174 11.89 -1.57 6.32
C LEU A 174 11.22 -2.94 6.15
N GLY A 175 10.13 -3.01 5.40
CA GLY A 175 9.43 -4.27 5.13
C GLY A 175 10.28 -5.26 4.33
N LEU A 176 10.99 -4.77 3.31
CA LEU A 176 11.90 -5.56 2.49
C LEU A 176 13.09 -6.11 3.31
N LEU A 177 13.71 -5.25 4.10
CA LEU A 177 14.88 -5.62 4.91
C LEU A 177 14.51 -6.60 6.03
N ARG A 178 13.36 -6.41 6.67
CA ARG A 178 12.86 -7.31 7.73
C ARG A 178 12.44 -8.69 7.24
N SER A 179 12.41 -8.91 5.93
CA SER A 179 12.20 -10.26 5.39
C SER A 179 13.43 -11.18 5.55
N GLU A 180 14.59 -10.61 5.89
CA GLU A 180 15.78 -11.38 6.27
C GLU A 180 15.79 -11.59 7.80
N PRO A 181 15.55 -12.83 8.29
CA PRO A 181 15.37 -13.07 9.72
C PRO A 181 16.64 -12.93 10.56
N THR A 182 17.82 -12.94 9.91
CA THR A 182 19.13 -12.82 10.57
C THR A 182 19.57 -11.36 10.75
N TRP A 183 18.71 -10.39 10.37
CA TRP A 183 19.00 -8.98 10.49
C TRP A 183 18.14 -8.30 11.55
N LEU A 184 18.77 -7.57 12.45
CA LEU A 184 18.09 -6.60 13.29
C LEU A 184 17.97 -5.28 12.53
N ILE A 185 16.73 -4.88 12.22
CA ILE A 185 16.45 -3.65 11.48
C ILE A 185 15.86 -2.62 12.43
N LEU A 186 16.60 -1.56 12.68
CA LEU A 186 16.21 -0.42 13.49
C LEU A 186 15.83 0.76 12.60
N SER A 187 14.78 1.47 12.97
CA SER A 187 14.31 2.68 12.29
C SER A 187 14.48 3.88 13.19
N ASN A 188 15.02 4.97 12.66
CA ASN A 188 15.33 6.19 13.42
C ASN A 188 16.19 5.91 14.65
N ALA A 189 17.21 5.07 14.49
CA ALA A 189 18.12 4.73 15.56
C ALA A 189 19.18 5.81 15.76
N GLU A 190 19.56 6.06 17.02
CA GLU A 190 20.72 6.88 17.33
C GLU A 190 21.99 6.23 16.76
N SER A 191 22.77 6.97 16.01
CA SER A 191 24.02 6.52 15.41
C SER A 191 25.07 7.62 15.51
N GLY A 192 26.02 7.45 16.41
CA GLY A 192 27.04 8.49 16.68
C GLY A 192 26.44 9.78 17.20
N GLU A 193 26.74 10.91 16.52
CA GLU A 193 26.18 12.24 16.85
C GLU A 193 24.85 12.56 16.15
N GLY A 194 24.20 11.57 15.51
CA GLY A 194 22.97 11.79 14.74
C GLY A 194 22.02 10.61 14.81
N PHE A 195 21.04 10.63 13.90
CA PHE A 195 20.07 9.56 13.73
C PHE A 195 20.24 8.92 12.36
N SER A 196 20.19 7.59 12.33
CA SER A 196 20.12 6.82 11.09
C SER A 196 18.67 6.51 10.78
N ASP A 197 18.21 6.79 9.56
CA ASP A 197 16.84 6.48 9.14
C ASP A 197 16.59 4.98 9.19
N ILE A 198 17.55 4.19 8.73
CA ILE A 198 17.53 2.73 8.80
C ILE A 198 18.94 2.24 9.16
N LEU A 199 19.01 1.45 10.23
CA LEU A 199 20.23 0.76 10.65
C LEU A 199 20.00 -0.73 10.48
N ILE A 200 20.96 -1.40 9.83
CA ILE A 200 20.96 -2.86 9.61
C ILE A 200 22.09 -3.44 10.45
N GLU A 201 21.76 -4.31 11.39
CA GLU A 201 22.72 -5.06 12.19
C GLU A 201 22.56 -6.55 11.85
N PRO A 202 23.50 -7.16 11.13
CA PRO A 202 23.47 -8.61 10.89
C PRO A 202 23.77 -9.36 12.19
N GLU A 203 23.19 -10.56 12.35
CA GLU A 203 23.45 -11.42 13.51
C GLU A 203 24.93 -11.85 13.57
N ASP A 204 25.56 -12.00 12.41
CA ASP A 204 27.00 -12.25 12.30
C ASP A 204 27.76 -10.92 12.15
N PRO A 205 28.53 -10.48 13.16
CA PRO A 205 29.27 -9.23 13.11
C PRO A 205 30.40 -9.22 12.07
N ASP A 206 30.84 -10.38 11.60
CA ASP A 206 31.87 -10.52 10.55
C ASP A 206 31.27 -10.51 9.14
N ALA A 207 29.94 -10.47 9.00
CA ALA A 207 29.25 -10.40 7.72
C ALA A 207 29.34 -9.01 7.04
N GLY A 208 30.24 -8.17 7.44
CA GLY A 208 30.67 -6.88 6.87
C GLY A 208 29.58 -6.14 6.05
N ILE A 209 28.84 -5.24 6.70
CA ILE A 209 28.05 -4.20 6.03
C ILE A 209 28.72 -2.86 6.25
#